data_bf7019458990501a2a96c81b8db01b6e
#
_entry.id   bf7019458990501a2a96c81b8db01b6e
#
_cell.length_a   1.000
_cell.length_b   1.000
_cell.length_c   1.000
_cell.angle_alpha   90.00
_cell.angle_beta   90.00
_cell.angle_gamma   90.00
#
_symmetry.space_group_name_H-M   'P 1'
#
loop_
_entity.id
_entity.type
_entity.pdbx_description
1 polymer ?
#
loop_
_entity_poly.entity_id
_entity_poly.type
_entity_poly.pdbx_seq_one_letter_code
_entity_poly.pdbx_strand_id
1 'polypeptide(L)'
;MEDRSRRRARLVLIVGVLIAILAGAGTFVLSSGSKSEAPPPVATTDVLVATRDLPARSALTVADVKVQKYPTDLAPPTALAKADDVIGKIVQQPLAAGEPILPGKFAAAGAVSFTVFPPNAQPAPNAPIPAGTPDYRVMTITVADANAVGGAVQVGDLVDVLFVFQFDPSKFFTGGADPNRFADFATKITLQNMPILARAGAVYTIRTDAQTAEQIAYMVASGGTMSFLLRATQDQRQASTVGGTFAPVYKRFAFPIPLKTAP
;
A
#
# COMPACT_ATOMS: atom_id res chain seq x y z
N MET A 1 53.70 23.35 88.10
CA MET A 1 52.46 23.84 87.38
C MET A 1 52.17 23.15 86.07
N GLU A 2 52.94 22.23 85.54
CA GLU A 2 52.80 21.57 84.24
C GLU A 2 51.74 20.44 84.16
N ASP A 3 51.43 19.84 85.28
CA ASP A 3 50.59 18.64 85.30
C ASP A 3 49.09 18.96 85.10
N ARG A 4 48.65 20.19 85.42
CA ARG A 4 47.25 20.64 85.23
C ARG A 4 46.99 21.01 83.76
N SER A 5 48.01 21.49 83.02
CA SER A 5 47.85 21.87 81.63
C SER A 5 47.74 20.64 80.73
N ARG A 6 48.52 19.61 81.04
CA ARG A 6 48.47 18.33 80.26
C ARG A 6 47.16 17.57 80.49
N ARG A 7 46.59 17.62 81.66
CA ARG A 7 45.23 17.04 81.92
C ARG A 7 44.12 17.76 81.18
N ARG A 8 44.20 19.08 81.13
CA ARG A 8 43.19 19.90 80.38
C ARG A 8 43.34 19.64 78.86
N ALA A 9 44.56 19.56 78.34
CA ALA A 9 44.79 19.26 76.91
C ALA A 9 44.28 17.88 76.54
N ARG A 10 44.48 16.85 77.36
CA ARG A 10 43.90 15.51 77.11
C ARG A 10 42.40 15.48 77.19
N LEU A 11 41.77 16.27 78.08
CA LEU A 11 40.32 16.35 78.24
C LEU A 11 39.68 17.01 77.00
N VAL A 12 40.28 18.08 76.48
CA VAL A 12 39.85 18.76 75.26
C VAL A 12 39.99 17.83 74.03
N LEU A 13 41.10 17.07 73.99
CA LEU A 13 41.30 16.14 72.91
C LEU A 13 40.26 14.98 72.90
N ILE A 14 39.98 14.44 74.11
CA ILE A 14 38.95 13.40 74.26
C ILE A 14 37.60 13.89 73.89
N VAL A 15 37.22 15.11 74.35
CA VAL A 15 35.95 15.75 74.00
C VAL A 15 35.84 16.02 72.46
N GLY A 16 36.95 16.50 71.84
CA GLY A 16 37.00 16.72 70.40
C GLY A 16 36.80 15.44 69.56
N VAL A 17 37.46 14.36 70.00
CA VAL A 17 37.29 13.03 69.36
C VAL A 17 35.88 12.51 69.56
N LEU A 18 35.27 12.70 70.71
CA LEU A 18 33.92 12.24 70.99
C LEU A 18 32.89 12.99 70.14
N ILE A 19 33.06 14.32 69.98
CA ILE A 19 32.24 15.12 69.08
C ILE A 19 32.39 14.71 67.62
N ALA A 20 33.63 14.41 67.19
CA ALA A 20 33.90 13.96 65.83
C ALA A 20 33.23 12.59 65.53
N ILE A 21 33.27 11.66 66.49
CA ILE A 21 32.60 10.36 66.37
C ILE A 21 31.06 10.53 66.32
N LEU A 22 30.51 11.40 67.17
CA LEU A 22 29.07 11.68 67.18
C LEU A 22 28.60 12.35 65.86
N ALA A 23 29.40 13.29 65.35
CA ALA A 23 29.10 13.92 64.05
C ALA A 23 29.22 12.94 62.89
N GLY A 24 30.27 12.09 62.91
CA GLY A 24 30.45 11.03 61.89
C GLY A 24 29.34 9.97 61.91
N ALA A 25 28.95 9.53 63.10
CA ALA A 25 27.85 8.60 63.28
C ALA A 25 26.51 9.22 62.87
N GLY A 26 26.26 10.51 63.19
CA GLY A 26 25.05 11.22 62.75
C GLY A 26 24.94 11.35 61.25
N THR A 27 26.02 11.74 60.56
CA THR A 27 26.07 11.81 59.08
C THR A 27 25.93 10.44 58.43
N PHE A 28 26.52 9.41 59.01
CA PHE A 28 26.42 8.03 58.51
C PHE A 28 24.97 7.51 58.61
N VAL A 29 24.28 7.75 59.74
CA VAL A 29 22.89 7.34 59.92
C VAL A 29 21.94 8.13 58.98
N LEU A 30 22.14 9.43 58.77
CA LEU A 30 21.38 10.21 57.84
C LEU A 30 21.62 9.77 56.39
N SER A 31 22.85 9.43 55.97
CA SER A 31 23.13 8.98 54.63
C SER A 31 22.70 7.52 54.36
N SER A 32 22.70 6.67 55.40
CA SER A 32 22.24 5.28 55.32
C SER A 32 20.71 5.17 55.35
N GLY A 33 20.02 6.18 55.87
CA GLY A 33 18.54 6.25 55.86
C GLY A 33 17.94 6.68 54.55
N SER A 34 18.73 7.30 53.68
CA SER A 34 18.31 7.59 52.28
C SER A 34 18.42 6.32 51.43
N LYS A 35 17.59 5.31 51.69
CA LYS A 35 17.28 4.33 50.65
C LYS A 35 16.75 5.14 49.49
N SER A 36 17.52 5.27 48.43
CA SER A 36 17.03 5.75 47.13
C SER A 36 15.88 4.80 46.77
N GLU A 37 14.67 5.18 47.05
CA GLU A 37 13.50 4.47 46.61
C GLU A 37 13.62 4.49 45.09
N ALA A 38 13.87 3.33 44.50
CA ALA A 38 13.90 3.23 43.03
C ALA A 38 12.62 3.87 42.53
N PRO A 39 12.68 4.77 41.55
CA PRO A 39 11.49 5.40 41.02
C PRO A 39 10.47 4.31 40.70
N PRO A 40 9.20 4.49 41.03
CA PRO A 40 8.18 3.48 40.80
C PRO A 40 8.25 3.01 39.34
N PRO A 41 8.12 1.71 39.05
CA PRO A 41 8.20 1.22 37.69
C PRO A 41 7.17 1.96 36.85
N VAL A 42 7.64 2.67 35.85
CA VAL A 42 6.77 3.40 34.92
C VAL A 42 5.90 2.35 34.23
N ALA A 43 4.58 2.48 34.39
CA ALA A 43 3.63 1.63 33.69
C ALA A 43 3.87 1.77 32.17
N THR A 44 4.05 0.64 31.48
CA THR A 44 4.28 0.62 30.03
C THR A 44 3.17 -0.12 29.33
N THR A 45 2.82 0.33 28.13
CA THR A 45 1.91 -0.34 27.21
C THR A 45 2.65 -0.73 25.93
N ASP A 46 2.18 -1.78 25.27
CA ASP A 46 2.73 -2.23 24.00
C ASP A 46 2.16 -1.39 22.87
N VAL A 47 3.03 -0.82 22.05
CA VAL A 47 2.70 0.01 20.89
C VAL A 47 3.42 -0.52 19.67
N LEU A 48 2.70 -0.66 18.58
CA LEU A 48 3.28 -1.04 17.29
C LEU A 48 3.93 0.19 16.66
N VAL A 49 5.20 0.06 16.26
CA VAL A 49 5.97 1.14 15.62
C VAL A 49 6.54 0.70 14.29
N ALA A 50 6.76 1.65 13.38
CA ALA A 50 7.44 1.39 12.12
C ALA A 50 8.93 1.10 12.37
N THR A 51 9.50 0.11 11.68
CA THR A 51 10.93 -0.25 11.78
C THR A 51 11.81 0.62 10.90
N ARG A 52 11.24 1.21 9.85
CA ARG A 52 11.89 2.07 8.85
C ARG A 52 10.91 3.11 8.31
N ASP A 53 11.43 4.06 7.55
CA ASP A 53 10.59 5.02 6.84
C ASP A 53 9.74 4.31 5.79
N LEU A 54 8.45 4.60 5.80
CA LEU A 54 7.47 4.02 4.88
C LEU A 54 6.78 5.14 4.11
N PRO A 55 6.94 5.20 2.80
CA PRO A 55 6.26 6.20 1.99
C PRO A 55 4.76 5.93 1.93
N ALA A 56 3.98 6.97 1.67
CA ALA A 56 2.56 6.82 1.38
C ALA A 56 2.35 5.84 0.22
N ARG A 57 1.21 5.14 0.24
CA ARG A 57 0.82 4.10 -0.73
C ARG A 57 1.73 2.85 -0.75
N SER A 58 2.48 2.59 0.32
CA SER A 58 3.17 1.32 0.54
C SER A 58 2.30 0.35 1.33
N ALA A 59 2.37 -0.94 0.99
CA ALA A 59 1.75 -1.98 1.79
C ALA A 59 2.66 -2.36 2.95
N LEU A 60 2.09 -2.51 4.15
CA LEU A 60 2.83 -2.95 5.34
C LEU A 60 3.09 -4.45 5.30
N THR A 61 4.33 -4.82 5.57
CA THR A 61 4.78 -6.20 5.75
C THR A 61 5.18 -6.45 7.21
N VAL A 62 5.36 -7.71 7.58
CA VAL A 62 5.82 -8.09 8.92
C VAL A 62 7.17 -7.44 9.27
N ALA A 63 8.05 -7.26 8.28
CA ALA A 63 9.37 -6.65 8.48
C ALA A 63 9.31 -5.14 8.77
N ASP A 64 8.20 -4.50 8.44
CA ASP A 64 8.02 -3.05 8.56
C ASP A 64 7.55 -2.60 9.93
N VAL A 65 7.19 -3.54 10.81
CA VAL A 65 6.57 -3.25 12.09
C VAL A 65 7.26 -4.01 13.23
N LYS A 66 7.28 -3.41 14.40
CA LYS A 66 7.72 -4.05 15.66
C LYS A 66 6.89 -3.55 16.83
N VAL A 67 6.71 -4.39 17.83
CA VAL A 67 6.13 -3.99 19.12
C VAL A 67 7.21 -3.35 19.98
N GLN A 68 6.91 -2.19 20.54
CA GLN A 68 7.79 -1.46 21.45
C GLN A 68 7.02 -1.05 22.70
N LYS A 69 7.67 -1.17 23.89
CA LYS A 69 7.08 -0.71 25.13
C LYS A 69 7.19 0.81 25.26
N TYR A 70 6.05 1.46 25.43
CA TYR A 70 5.94 2.89 25.65
C TYR A 70 5.44 3.16 27.06
N PRO A 71 5.94 4.22 27.74
CA PRO A 71 5.30 4.71 28.95
C PRO A 71 3.83 5.00 28.66
N THR A 72 2.94 4.53 29.53
CA THR A 72 1.48 4.62 29.31
C THR A 72 1.03 6.07 29.10
N ASP A 73 1.66 7.01 29.78
CA ASP A 73 1.34 8.45 29.71
C ASP A 73 1.80 9.10 28.37
N LEU A 74 2.74 8.48 27.66
CA LEU A 74 3.27 8.98 26.39
C LEU A 74 2.76 8.19 25.18
N ALA A 75 2.10 7.06 25.40
CA ALA A 75 1.55 6.27 24.33
C ALA A 75 0.33 6.97 23.72
N PRO A 76 0.27 7.11 22.38
CA PRO A 76 -0.94 7.66 21.76
C PRO A 76 -2.15 6.77 22.09
N PRO A 77 -3.28 7.33 22.52
CA PRO A 77 -4.42 6.55 23.02
C PRO A 77 -5.03 5.60 21.97
N THR A 78 -4.79 5.86 20.69
CA THR A 78 -5.29 5.04 19.58
C THR A 78 -4.19 4.22 18.89
N ALA A 79 -2.99 4.13 19.50
CA ALA A 79 -1.90 3.35 18.90
C ALA A 79 -2.27 1.87 18.84
N LEU A 80 -1.95 1.24 17.72
CA LEU A 80 -2.17 -0.19 17.52
C LEU A 80 -1.07 -0.98 18.25
N ALA A 81 -1.44 -2.16 18.77
CA ALA A 81 -0.53 -3.03 19.53
C ALA A 81 -0.21 -4.33 18.80
N LYS A 82 -1.02 -4.74 17.82
CA LYS A 82 -0.91 -6.03 17.15
C LYS A 82 -0.51 -5.85 15.69
N ALA A 83 0.49 -6.61 15.25
CA ALA A 83 0.96 -6.59 13.86
C ALA A 83 -0.10 -7.09 12.87
N ASP A 84 -0.89 -8.09 13.26
CA ASP A 84 -1.95 -8.68 12.42
C ASP A 84 -3.03 -7.66 12.02
N ASP A 85 -3.22 -6.61 12.83
CA ASP A 85 -4.18 -5.55 12.54
C ASP A 85 -3.76 -4.64 11.38
N VAL A 86 -2.49 -4.68 10.97
CA VAL A 86 -1.92 -3.73 9.99
C VAL A 86 -1.24 -4.39 8.80
N ILE A 87 -0.85 -5.65 8.89
CA ILE A 87 -0.18 -6.36 7.79
C ILE A 87 -1.09 -6.39 6.56
N GLY A 88 -0.54 -6.04 5.40
CA GLY A 88 -1.27 -5.95 4.14
C GLY A 88 -2.08 -4.65 3.95
N LYS A 89 -2.25 -3.83 5.00
CA LYS A 89 -2.88 -2.51 4.85
C LYS A 89 -1.97 -1.53 4.13
N ILE A 90 -2.56 -0.62 3.38
CA ILE A 90 -1.84 0.40 2.62
C ILE A 90 -1.79 1.70 3.42
N VAL A 91 -0.58 2.20 3.61
CA VAL A 91 -0.30 3.47 4.29
C VAL A 91 -0.78 4.64 3.41
N GLN A 92 -1.62 5.51 3.94
CA GLN A 92 -2.10 6.71 3.25
C GLN A 92 -1.18 7.92 3.47
N GLN A 93 -0.56 7.99 4.63
CA GLN A 93 0.39 9.04 4.99
C GLN A 93 1.75 8.40 5.31
N PRO A 94 2.86 9.05 4.96
CA PRO A 94 4.18 8.49 5.26
C PRO A 94 4.34 8.24 6.76
N LEU A 95 5.06 7.18 7.11
CA LEU A 95 5.44 6.84 8.48
C LEU A 95 6.96 6.93 8.59
N ALA A 96 7.44 7.59 9.64
CA ALA A 96 8.86 7.62 9.95
C ALA A 96 9.30 6.39 10.78
N ALA A 97 10.56 6.03 10.69
CA ALA A 97 11.14 4.98 11.54
C ALA A 97 10.93 5.30 13.02
N GLY A 98 10.42 4.35 13.80
CA GLY A 98 10.09 4.52 15.22
C GLY A 98 8.75 5.22 15.50
N GLU A 99 8.02 5.67 14.49
CA GLU A 99 6.73 6.30 14.66
C GLU A 99 5.66 5.29 15.08
N PRO A 100 4.84 5.59 16.12
CA PRO A 100 3.68 4.78 16.50
C PRO A 100 2.66 4.66 15.37
N ILE A 101 2.20 3.45 15.14
CA ILE A 101 1.25 3.16 14.08
C ILE A 101 -0.17 3.42 14.58
N LEU A 102 -0.85 4.37 13.95
CA LEU A 102 -2.21 4.79 14.27
C LEU A 102 -3.20 4.34 13.18
N PRO A 103 -4.46 4.04 13.54
CA PRO A 103 -5.50 3.69 12.55
C PRO A 103 -5.69 4.74 11.46
N GLY A 104 -5.56 6.03 11.78
CA GLY A 104 -5.71 7.14 10.84
C GLY A 104 -4.61 7.23 9.77
N LYS A 105 -3.53 6.45 9.90
CA LYS A 105 -2.48 6.35 8.89
C LYS A 105 -2.86 5.45 7.71
N PHE A 106 -3.94 4.68 7.84
CA PHE A 106 -4.45 3.79 6.81
C PHE A 106 -5.67 4.36 6.12
N ALA A 107 -6.01 3.82 4.96
CA ALA A 107 -7.28 4.10 4.32
C ALA A 107 -8.44 3.73 5.26
N ALA A 108 -9.44 4.59 5.34
CA ALA A 108 -10.69 4.23 5.99
C ALA A 108 -11.29 2.99 5.30
N ALA A 109 -12.06 2.19 6.06
CA ALA A 109 -12.78 1.07 5.49
C ALA A 109 -13.68 1.59 4.34
N GLY A 110 -13.50 1.04 3.13
CA GLY A 110 -14.20 1.50 1.92
C GLY A 110 -13.52 2.65 1.15
N ALA A 111 -12.44 3.25 1.66
CA ALA A 111 -11.65 4.19 0.88
C ALA A 111 -10.83 3.46 -0.18
N VAL A 112 -10.73 4.06 -1.36
CA VAL A 112 -9.93 3.53 -2.46
C VAL A 112 -8.45 3.57 -2.09
N SER A 113 -7.86 2.40 -1.87
CA SER A 113 -6.45 2.26 -1.50
C SER A 113 -5.78 1.25 -2.44
N PHE A 114 -4.78 1.70 -3.17
CA PHE A 114 -3.98 0.84 -4.06
C PHE A 114 -2.53 1.31 -4.11
N THR A 115 -1.63 0.42 -4.52
CA THR A 115 -0.22 0.73 -4.79
C THR A 115 0.02 0.76 -6.28
N VAL A 116 0.91 1.67 -6.75
CA VAL A 116 1.34 1.70 -8.16
C VAL A 116 2.12 0.42 -8.48
N PHE A 117 3.09 0.07 -7.64
CA PHE A 117 3.81 -1.20 -7.77
C PHE A 117 2.99 -2.36 -7.20
N PRO A 118 3.12 -3.57 -7.77
CA PRO A 118 2.61 -4.77 -7.13
C PRO A 118 3.21 -4.95 -5.72
N PRO A 119 2.49 -5.56 -4.77
CA PRO A 119 2.99 -5.73 -3.40
C PRO A 119 4.35 -6.44 -3.30
N ASN A 120 4.60 -7.39 -4.21
CA ASN A 120 5.85 -8.16 -4.28
C ASN A 120 6.98 -7.48 -5.06
N ALA A 121 6.75 -6.34 -5.66
CA ALA A 121 7.72 -5.59 -6.49
C ALA A 121 7.90 -4.14 -6.02
N GLN A 122 7.57 -3.83 -4.77
CA GLN A 122 7.73 -2.49 -4.23
C GLN A 122 9.23 -2.18 -4.04
N PRO A 123 9.72 -1.06 -4.57
CA PRO A 123 11.08 -0.63 -4.29
C PRO A 123 11.25 -0.31 -2.81
N ALA A 124 12.47 -0.46 -2.30
CA ALA A 124 12.78 -0.03 -0.95
C ALA A 124 12.54 1.49 -0.82
N PRO A 125 12.12 1.99 0.35
CA PRO A 125 11.92 3.42 0.58
C PRO A 125 13.17 4.21 0.24
N ASN A 126 13.00 5.32 -0.48
CA ASN A 126 14.08 6.23 -0.88
C ASN A 126 15.17 5.60 -1.77
N ALA A 127 15.00 4.35 -2.20
CA ALA A 127 15.88 3.74 -3.17
C ALA A 127 15.49 4.15 -4.61
N PRO A 128 16.47 4.35 -5.50
CA PRO A 128 16.16 4.52 -6.91
C PRO A 128 15.48 3.26 -7.46
N ILE A 129 14.53 3.44 -8.36
CA ILE A 129 13.87 2.34 -9.04
C ILE A 129 14.93 1.60 -9.87
N PRO A 130 15.12 0.26 -9.67
CA PRO A 130 16.10 -0.49 -10.43
C PRO A 130 15.85 -0.41 -11.94
N ALA A 131 16.92 -0.33 -12.72
CA ALA A 131 16.82 -0.41 -14.18
C ALA A 131 16.17 -1.74 -14.60
N GLY A 132 15.24 -1.69 -15.56
CA GLY A 132 14.49 -2.87 -16.00
C GLY A 132 13.22 -3.17 -15.17
N THR A 133 12.94 -2.40 -14.12
CA THR A 133 11.63 -2.46 -13.46
C THR A 133 10.54 -2.03 -14.45
N PRO A 134 9.43 -2.77 -14.57
CA PRO A 134 8.32 -2.37 -15.43
C PRO A 134 7.81 -0.97 -15.10
N ASP A 135 7.50 -0.20 -16.13
CA ASP A 135 7.03 1.18 -15.99
C ASP A 135 5.56 1.23 -15.57
N TYR A 136 5.29 0.80 -14.34
CA TYR A 136 3.94 0.73 -13.80
C TYR A 136 3.26 2.09 -13.75
N ARG A 137 2.03 2.12 -14.24
CA ARG A 137 1.08 3.24 -14.16
C ARG A 137 -0.24 2.76 -13.61
N VAL A 138 -1.00 3.68 -13.08
CA VAL A 138 -2.37 3.44 -12.64
C VAL A 138 -3.26 4.44 -13.34
N MET A 139 -4.31 3.94 -13.96
CA MET A 139 -5.30 4.77 -14.63
C MET A 139 -6.72 4.30 -14.31
N THR A 140 -7.69 5.16 -14.57
CA THR A 140 -9.11 4.81 -14.48
C THR A 140 -9.70 4.66 -15.86
N ILE A 141 -10.60 3.68 -15.99
CA ILE A 141 -11.44 3.48 -17.18
C ILE A 141 -12.89 3.31 -16.74
N THR A 142 -13.83 3.76 -17.59
CA THR A 142 -15.25 3.56 -17.34
C THR A 142 -15.75 2.42 -18.20
N VAL A 143 -16.31 1.39 -17.56
CA VAL A 143 -16.93 0.25 -18.24
C VAL A 143 -18.30 0.03 -17.62
N ALA A 144 -19.35 0.13 -18.42
CA ALA A 144 -20.71 -0.08 -17.94
C ALA A 144 -20.88 -1.48 -17.34
N ASP A 145 -21.70 -1.62 -16.31
CA ASP A 145 -21.91 -2.90 -15.62
C ASP A 145 -22.31 -4.03 -16.57
N ALA A 146 -23.13 -3.72 -17.60
CA ALA A 146 -23.49 -4.70 -18.63
C ALA A 146 -22.27 -5.28 -19.36
N ASN A 147 -21.20 -4.49 -19.49
CA ASN A 147 -19.95 -4.88 -20.14
C ASN A 147 -18.86 -5.33 -19.13
N ALA A 148 -19.18 -5.35 -17.86
CA ALA A 148 -18.29 -5.72 -16.76
C ALA A 148 -18.88 -6.90 -15.96
N VAL A 149 -19.25 -7.97 -16.68
CA VAL A 149 -19.82 -9.19 -16.09
C VAL A 149 -21.04 -8.90 -15.22
N GLY A 150 -21.94 -8.01 -15.70
CA GLY A 150 -23.11 -7.60 -14.91
C GLY A 150 -22.77 -6.84 -13.62
N GLY A 151 -21.61 -6.20 -13.58
CA GLY A 151 -21.13 -5.52 -12.36
C GLY A 151 -20.51 -6.45 -11.31
N ALA A 152 -20.27 -7.71 -11.63
CA ALA A 152 -19.68 -8.68 -10.68
C ALA A 152 -18.18 -8.52 -10.46
N VAL A 153 -17.46 -7.78 -11.32
CA VAL A 153 -16.02 -7.56 -11.19
C VAL A 153 -15.70 -6.80 -9.92
N GLN A 154 -14.76 -7.33 -9.11
CA GLN A 154 -14.36 -6.80 -7.81
C GLN A 154 -12.90 -6.36 -7.79
N VAL A 155 -12.53 -5.65 -6.73
CA VAL A 155 -11.12 -5.32 -6.43
C VAL A 155 -10.34 -6.61 -6.17
N GLY A 156 -9.19 -6.73 -6.82
CA GLY A 156 -8.35 -7.94 -6.76
C GLY A 156 -8.57 -8.92 -7.91
N ASP A 157 -9.65 -8.77 -8.67
CA ASP A 157 -9.87 -9.58 -9.85
C ASP A 157 -8.87 -9.28 -10.97
N LEU A 158 -8.65 -10.28 -11.81
CA LEU A 158 -7.91 -10.17 -13.06
C LEU A 158 -8.91 -10.24 -14.22
N VAL A 159 -8.82 -9.31 -15.14
CA VAL A 159 -9.70 -9.25 -16.31
C VAL A 159 -8.90 -9.20 -17.61
N ASP A 160 -9.50 -9.73 -18.67
CA ASP A 160 -9.09 -9.43 -20.03
C ASP A 160 -10.03 -8.38 -20.62
N VAL A 161 -9.49 -7.49 -21.45
CA VAL A 161 -10.25 -6.41 -22.10
C VAL A 161 -10.57 -6.82 -23.53
N LEU A 162 -11.83 -7.05 -23.80
CA LEU A 162 -12.38 -7.18 -25.13
C LEU A 162 -12.73 -5.78 -25.64
N PHE A 163 -12.18 -5.40 -26.76
CA PHE A 163 -12.44 -4.13 -27.41
C PHE A 163 -13.20 -4.33 -28.72
N VAL A 164 -14.25 -3.54 -28.92
CA VAL A 164 -15.10 -3.54 -30.12
C VAL A 164 -15.10 -2.13 -30.68
N PHE A 165 -14.73 -1.96 -31.93
CA PHE A 165 -14.78 -0.67 -32.59
C PHE A 165 -15.14 -0.81 -34.08
N GLN A 166 -15.65 0.25 -34.66
CA GLN A 166 -15.88 0.33 -36.07
C GLN A 166 -14.59 0.70 -36.79
N PHE A 167 -14.12 -0.18 -37.64
CA PHE A 167 -12.92 0.01 -38.44
C PHE A 167 -13.31 0.45 -39.86
N ASP A 168 -12.78 1.61 -40.27
CA ASP A 168 -12.94 2.12 -41.63
C ASP A 168 -11.59 2.05 -42.36
N PRO A 169 -11.39 1.06 -43.24
CA PRO A 169 -10.11 0.89 -43.91
C PRO A 169 -9.70 2.08 -44.77
N SER A 170 -10.63 2.89 -45.26
CA SER A 170 -10.35 4.04 -46.12
C SER A 170 -9.53 5.12 -45.42
N LYS A 171 -9.57 5.17 -44.10
CA LYS A 171 -8.81 6.12 -43.27
C LYS A 171 -7.34 5.74 -43.08
N PHE A 172 -6.98 4.50 -43.39
CA PHE A 172 -5.65 3.95 -43.08
C PHE A 172 -4.82 3.60 -44.33
N PHE A 173 -5.45 3.50 -45.50
CA PHE A 173 -4.78 3.11 -46.70
C PHE A 173 -4.81 4.25 -47.74
N THR A 174 -3.66 4.86 -48.02
CA THR A 174 -3.51 6.01 -48.94
C THR A 174 -3.52 5.61 -50.46
N GLY A 175 -3.80 4.37 -50.81
CA GLY A 175 -3.77 3.87 -52.17
C GLY A 175 -5.12 3.61 -52.86
N GLY A 176 -6.19 4.19 -52.32
CA GLY A 176 -7.56 3.92 -52.78
C GLY A 176 -8.24 2.83 -51.97
N ALA A 177 -9.58 2.89 -51.91
CA ALA A 177 -10.37 1.88 -51.20
C ALA A 177 -10.18 0.52 -51.90
N ASP A 178 -9.62 -0.46 -51.17
CA ASP A 178 -9.66 -1.84 -51.61
C ASP A 178 -11.15 -2.25 -51.71
N PRO A 179 -11.69 -2.58 -52.88
CA PRO A 179 -13.11 -2.88 -53.04
C PRO A 179 -13.58 -4.08 -52.20
N ASN A 180 -12.62 -4.86 -51.68
CA ASN A 180 -12.86 -6.00 -50.81
C ASN A 180 -12.83 -5.63 -49.31
N ARG A 181 -12.54 -4.36 -48.96
CA ARG A 181 -12.52 -3.86 -47.59
C ARG A 181 -13.57 -2.79 -47.39
N PHE A 182 -14.43 -3.00 -46.46
CA PHE A 182 -15.53 -2.07 -46.12
C PHE A 182 -15.46 -1.77 -44.63
N ALA A 183 -16.09 -0.66 -44.26
CA ALA A 183 -16.22 -0.30 -42.87
C ALA A 183 -17.06 -1.33 -42.13
N ASP A 184 -16.54 -1.89 -41.07
CA ASP A 184 -17.16 -2.95 -40.28
C ASP A 184 -16.69 -2.91 -38.83
N PHE A 185 -17.41 -3.61 -37.98
CA PHE A 185 -16.98 -3.82 -36.61
C PHE A 185 -15.88 -4.88 -36.54
N ALA A 186 -14.87 -4.58 -35.75
CA ALA A 186 -13.82 -5.51 -35.37
C ALA A 186 -13.79 -5.68 -33.86
N THR A 187 -13.61 -6.91 -33.39
CA THR A 187 -13.49 -7.24 -31.98
C THR A 187 -12.19 -7.98 -31.71
N LYS A 188 -11.53 -7.64 -30.61
CA LYS A 188 -10.27 -8.31 -30.21
C LYS A 188 -10.13 -8.27 -28.71
N ILE A 189 -9.62 -9.35 -28.12
CA ILE A 189 -9.02 -9.28 -26.78
C ILE A 189 -7.71 -8.53 -26.95
N THR A 190 -7.67 -7.29 -26.45
CA THR A 190 -6.55 -6.38 -26.64
C THR A 190 -5.55 -6.43 -25.50
N LEU A 191 -6.06 -6.49 -24.28
CA LEU A 191 -5.27 -6.51 -23.06
C LEU A 191 -5.67 -7.73 -22.24
N GLN A 192 -4.69 -8.35 -21.61
CA GLN A 192 -4.94 -9.55 -20.82
C GLN A 192 -4.29 -9.43 -19.45
N ASN A 193 -4.89 -10.10 -18.47
CA ASN A 193 -4.37 -10.19 -17.12
C ASN A 193 -4.26 -8.82 -16.41
N MET A 194 -5.25 -7.95 -16.63
CA MET A 194 -5.29 -6.61 -16.05
C MET A 194 -5.85 -6.66 -14.62
N PRO A 195 -5.09 -6.24 -13.60
CA PRO A 195 -5.58 -6.25 -12.22
C PRO A 195 -6.49 -5.06 -11.94
N ILE A 196 -7.63 -5.34 -11.30
CA ILE A 196 -8.54 -4.32 -10.78
C ILE A 196 -8.05 -3.88 -9.39
N LEU A 197 -7.60 -2.65 -9.28
CA LEU A 197 -7.05 -2.10 -8.03
C LEU A 197 -8.11 -1.40 -7.18
N ALA A 198 -9.11 -0.82 -7.82
CA ALA A 198 -10.21 -0.14 -7.16
C ALA A 198 -11.42 -0.09 -8.08
N ARG A 199 -12.61 0.08 -7.48
CA ARG A 199 -13.87 0.24 -8.19
C ARG A 199 -14.76 1.27 -7.50
N ALA A 200 -15.40 2.12 -8.30
CA ALA A 200 -16.43 3.06 -7.84
C ALA A 200 -17.55 3.09 -8.89
N GLY A 201 -18.61 2.30 -8.68
CA GLY A 201 -19.64 2.08 -9.68
C GLY A 201 -19.05 1.49 -10.96
N ALA A 202 -19.28 2.16 -12.09
CA ALA A 202 -18.76 1.77 -13.41
C ALA A 202 -17.29 2.24 -13.67
N VAL A 203 -16.65 2.91 -12.71
CA VAL A 203 -15.27 3.39 -12.83
C VAL A 203 -14.33 2.37 -12.19
N TYR A 204 -13.41 1.86 -12.98
CA TYR A 204 -12.42 0.87 -12.57
C TYR A 204 -11.02 1.46 -12.60
N THR A 205 -10.24 1.22 -11.55
CA THR A 205 -8.83 1.59 -11.49
C THR A 205 -8.00 0.35 -11.81
N ILE A 206 -7.15 0.46 -12.82
CA ILE A 206 -6.30 -0.64 -13.29
C ILE A 206 -4.83 -0.27 -13.21
N ARG A 207 -3.96 -1.29 -13.10
CA ARG A 207 -2.51 -1.13 -13.26
C ARG A 207 -2.11 -1.53 -14.67
N THR A 208 -1.26 -0.73 -15.26
CA THR A 208 -0.74 -0.93 -16.61
C THR A 208 0.70 -0.40 -16.72
N ASP A 209 1.29 -0.38 -17.88
CA ASP A 209 2.49 0.38 -18.24
C ASP A 209 2.12 1.64 -19.04
N ALA A 210 3.10 2.52 -19.29
CA ALA A 210 2.85 3.78 -19.98
C ALA A 210 2.34 3.57 -21.41
N GLN A 211 2.97 2.65 -22.16
CA GLN A 211 2.58 2.38 -23.55
C GLN A 211 1.15 1.83 -23.64
N THR A 212 0.81 0.90 -22.77
CA THR A 212 -0.55 0.33 -22.70
C THR A 212 -1.57 1.40 -22.26
N ALA A 213 -1.19 2.31 -21.35
CA ALA A 213 -2.08 3.42 -20.96
C ALA A 213 -2.44 4.33 -22.14
N GLU A 214 -1.46 4.65 -23.01
CA GLU A 214 -1.71 5.42 -24.23
C GLU A 214 -2.63 4.68 -25.20
N GLN A 215 -2.44 3.37 -25.36
CA GLN A 215 -3.30 2.55 -26.21
C GLN A 215 -4.74 2.49 -25.68
N ILE A 216 -4.92 2.36 -24.36
CA ILE A 216 -6.23 2.41 -23.73
C ILE A 216 -6.89 3.77 -23.97
N ALA A 217 -6.14 4.86 -23.76
CA ALA A 217 -6.66 6.21 -23.98
C ALA A 217 -7.12 6.41 -25.45
N TYR A 218 -6.35 5.92 -26.41
CA TYR A 218 -6.74 5.94 -27.81
C TYR A 218 -8.00 5.11 -28.08
N MET A 219 -8.09 3.88 -27.54
CA MET A 219 -9.26 3.03 -27.69
C MET A 219 -10.53 3.70 -27.14
N VAL A 220 -10.44 4.36 -25.96
CA VAL A 220 -11.55 5.12 -25.39
C VAL A 220 -11.93 6.30 -26.29
N ALA A 221 -10.96 7.08 -26.74
CA ALA A 221 -11.19 8.25 -27.58
C ALA A 221 -11.75 7.89 -28.96
N SER A 222 -11.48 6.69 -29.49
CA SER A 222 -12.00 6.20 -30.76
C SER A 222 -13.50 5.87 -30.73
N GLY A 223 -14.16 5.95 -29.57
CA GLY A 223 -15.58 5.65 -29.41
C GLY A 223 -15.92 4.15 -29.41
N GLY A 224 -14.92 3.29 -29.31
CA GLY A 224 -15.14 1.84 -29.22
C GLY A 224 -15.71 1.43 -27.86
N THR A 225 -16.27 0.24 -27.81
CA THR A 225 -16.82 -0.35 -26.59
C THR A 225 -15.83 -1.30 -25.97
N MET A 226 -15.56 -1.12 -24.67
CA MET A 226 -14.78 -2.06 -23.86
C MET A 226 -15.68 -2.96 -23.05
N SER A 227 -15.33 -4.25 -23.00
CA SER A 227 -15.98 -5.22 -22.13
C SER A 227 -14.92 -6.00 -21.35
N PHE A 228 -15.18 -6.28 -20.09
CA PHE A 228 -14.33 -7.12 -19.26
C PHE A 228 -14.73 -8.59 -19.37
N LEU A 229 -13.74 -9.42 -19.51
CA LEU A 229 -13.84 -10.86 -19.37
C LEU A 229 -13.15 -11.25 -18.09
N LEU A 230 -13.90 -11.73 -17.10
CA LEU A 230 -13.35 -12.13 -15.81
C LEU A 230 -12.52 -13.40 -15.98
N ARG A 231 -11.31 -13.37 -15.46
CA ARG A 231 -10.42 -14.53 -15.46
C ARG A 231 -10.66 -15.40 -14.22
N ALA A 232 -10.38 -16.68 -14.37
CA ALA A 232 -10.30 -17.56 -13.21
C ALA A 232 -9.16 -17.11 -12.28
N THR A 233 -9.34 -17.27 -10.98
CA THR A 233 -8.31 -16.96 -9.99
C THR A 233 -7.02 -17.71 -10.32
N GLN A 234 -5.89 -16.99 -10.31
CA GLN A 234 -4.54 -17.51 -10.62
C GLN A 234 -4.30 -17.93 -12.09
N ASP A 235 -5.23 -17.69 -13.01
CA ASP A 235 -5.00 -17.97 -14.43
C ASP A 235 -4.08 -16.92 -15.05
N GLN A 236 -2.83 -17.29 -15.32
CA GLN A 236 -1.81 -16.43 -15.92
C GLN A 236 -1.60 -16.70 -17.42
N ARG A 237 -2.37 -17.64 -18.01
CA ARG A 237 -2.20 -18.02 -19.41
C ARG A 237 -2.58 -16.88 -20.34
N GLN A 238 -1.83 -16.67 -21.40
CA GLN A 238 -2.16 -15.72 -22.44
C GLN A 238 -2.99 -16.42 -23.54
N ALA A 239 -4.16 -15.86 -23.84
CA ALA A 239 -4.99 -16.38 -24.93
C ALA A 239 -4.56 -15.75 -26.26
N SER A 240 -4.21 -16.58 -27.24
CA SER A 240 -4.00 -16.12 -28.63
C SER A 240 -5.32 -16.21 -29.39
N THR A 241 -5.83 -15.06 -29.84
CA THR A 241 -7.09 -15.00 -30.60
C THR A 241 -6.89 -14.24 -31.90
N VAL A 242 -7.61 -14.61 -32.92
CA VAL A 242 -7.59 -13.91 -34.23
C VAL A 242 -8.50 -12.67 -34.23
N GLY A 243 -9.37 -12.53 -33.21
CA GLY A 243 -10.42 -11.50 -33.18
C GLY A 243 -11.66 -11.90 -33.96
N GLY A 244 -12.65 -11.01 -33.98
CA GLY A 244 -13.92 -11.18 -34.66
C GLY A 244 -14.15 -10.06 -35.69
N THR A 245 -14.48 -10.43 -36.92
CA THR A 245 -15.02 -9.56 -37.95
C THR A 245 -16.18 -10.27 -38.64
N PHE A 246 -16.88 -9.60 -39.55
CA PHE A 246 -18.02 -10.21 -40.23
C PHE A 246 -17.70 -11.58 -40.86
N ALA A 247 -16.65 -11.68 -41.66
CA ALA A 247 -16.39 -12.89 -42.44
C ALA A 247 -16.11 -14.14 -41.59
N PRO A 248 -15.21 -14.14 -40.57
CA PRO A 248 -15.03 -15.27 -39.67
C PRO A 248 -16.28 -15.64 -38.86
N VAL A 249 -17.04 -14.63 -38.39
CA VAL A 249 -18.28 -14.83 -37.64
C VAL A 249 -19.35 -15.46 -38.52
N TYR A 250 -19.57 -14.90 -39.72
CA TYR A 250 -20.48 -15.46 -40.70
C TYR A 250 -20.13 -16.92 -41.06
N LYS A 251 -18.84 -17.17 -41.39
CA LYS A 251 -18.38 -18.52 -41.73
C LYS A 251 -18.63 -19.53 -40.59
N ARG A 252 -18.46 -19.09 -39.34
CA ARG A 252 -18.61 -19.97 -38.18
C ARG A 252 -20.06 -20.29 -37.85
N PHE A 253 -20.92 -19.27 -37.92
CA PHE A 253 -22.29 -19.37 -37.41
C PHE A 253 -23.36 -19.38 -38.49
N ALA A 254 -22.97 -19.17 -39.75
CA ALA A 254 -23.87 -19.18 -40.93
C ALA A 254 -25.14 -18.29 -40.76
N PHE A 255 -24.93 -17.06 -40.29
CA PHE A 255 -26.06 -16.12 -40.15
C PHE A 255 -26.82 -15.96 -41.47
N PRO A 256 -28.17 -15.95 -41.44
CA PRO A 256 -28.93 -15.70 -42.65
C PRO A 256 -28.68 -14.28 -43.17
N ILE A 257 -28.40 -14.15 -44.45
CA ILE A 257 -28.28 -12.83 -45.10
C ILE A 257 -29.68 -12.34 -45.42
N PRO A 258 -30.12 -11.17 -44.90
CA PRO A 258 -31.42 -10.61 -45.25
C PRO A 258 -31.51 -10.39 -46.76
N LEU A 259 -32.47 -10.99 -47.40
CA LEU A 259 -32.76 -10.69 -48.79
C LEU A 259 -33.37 -9.28 -48.87
N LYS A 260 -32.88 -8.48 -49.84
CA LYS A 260 -33.51 -7.21 -50.15
C LYS A 260 -34.87 -7.55 -50.81
N THR A 261 -35.96 -7.35 -50.04
CA THR A 261 -37.30 -7.41 -50.64
C THR A 261 -37.39 -6.27 -51.65
N ALA A 262 -37.70 -6.57 -52.89
CA ALA A 262 -38.02 -5.55 -53.88
C ALA A 262 -39.22 -4.75 -53.39
N PRO A 263 -39.28 -3.43 -53.60
CA PRO A 263 -40.40 -2.59 -53.23
C PRO A 263 -41.65 -3.01 -53.94
#